data_a85d44625694605a5468e8b3c99a3e99
#
_entry.id   a85d44625694605a5468e8b3c99a3e99
#
_cell.length_a   1.000
_cell.length_b   1.000
_cell.length_c   1.000
_cell.angle_alpha   90.00
_cell.angle_beta   90.00
_cell.angle_gamma   90.00
#
_symmetry.space_group_name_H-M   'P 1'
#
loop_
_entity.id
_entity.type
_entity.pdbx_description
1 polymer ?
#
loop_
_entity_poly.entity_id
_entity_poly.type
_entity_poly.pdbx_seq_one_letter_code
_entity_poly.pdbx_strand_id
1 'polypeptide(L)'
;MSHLVATEYKCFEDIRRTRSDGSEYWYARELASVLDYAKWENFAKVIKRAMIACENSGHDVSADFPEVRKIVEAGAATKGIVDYELSRYACYLIVQNGDPRKEVIALGQTYFAIQTYRQEVADRFNQLDEDSRRLVVRGDIKQWNQLLAEAA
;
A
#
# COMPACT_ATOMS: atom_id res chain seq x y z
N MET A 1 4.39 1.40 18.36
CA MET A 1 4.60 1.51 16.90
C MET A 1 4.02 0.31 16.15
N SER A 2 4.52 -0.91 16.39
CA SER A 2 3.98 -2.10 15.71
C SER A 2 2.50 -2.34 15.97
N HIS A 3 2.01 -2.02 17.15
CA HIS A 3 0.61 -2.19 17.50
C HIS A 3 -0.31 -1.24 16.70
N LEU A 4 0.08 0.02 16.53
CA LEU A 4 -0.68 0.99 15.73
C LEU A 4 -0.70 0.58 14.25
N VAL A 5 0.45 0.18 13.71
CA VAL A 5 0.55 -0.29 12.32
C VAL A 5 -0.32 -1.53 12.11
N ALA A 6 -0.32 -2.47 13.05
CA ALA A 6 -1.17 -3.66 12.97
C ALA A 6 -2.65 -3.31 12.99
N THR A 7 -3.06 -2.32 13.78
CA THR A 7 -4.44 -1.84 13.86
C THR A 7 -4.88 -1.20 12.54
N GLU A 8 -4.04 -0.34 11.96
CA GLU A 8 -4.33 0.30 10.67
C GLU A 8 -4.42 -0.72 9.54
N TYR A 9 -3.52 -1.70 9.53
CA TYR A 9 -3.57 -2.79 8.55
C TYR A 9 -4.87 -3.59 8.69
N LYS A 10 -5.31 -3.85 9.90
CA LYS A 10 -6.56 -4.55 10.16
C LYS A 10 -7.76 -3.77 9.61
N CYS A 11 -7.83 -2.45 9.85
CA CYS A 11 -8.87 -1.59 9.29
C CYS A 11 -8.88 -1.63 7.76
N PHE A 12 -7.72 -1.63 7.15
CA PHE A 12 -7.57 -1.77 5.70
C PHE A 12 -8.12 -3.11 5.20
N GLU A 13 -7.79 -4.21 5.86
CA GLU A 13 -8.29 -5.53 5.48
C GLU A 13 -9.80 -5.68 5.72
N ASP A 14 -10.34 -5.01 6.73
CA ASP A 14 -11.77 -5.08 7.06
C ASP A 14 -12.66 -4.49 5.95
N ILE A 15 -12.16 -3.53 5.17
CA ILE A 15 -12.91 -2.93 4.05
C ILE A 15 -12.63 -3.61 2.71
N ARG A 16 -11.81 -4.64 2.69
CA ARG A 16 -11.52 -5.40 1.48
C ARG A 16 -12.79 -6.07 0.95
N ARG A 17 -12.99 -5.97 -0.35
CA ARG A 17 -14.09 -6.62 -1.05
C ARG A 17 -13.57 -7.63 -2.06
N THR A 18 -14.40 -8.58 -2.42
CA THR A 18 -14.04 -9.65 -3.33
C THR A 18 -15.06 -9.71 -4.48
N ARG A 19 -14.56 -9.79 -5.71
CA ARG A 19 -15.40 -10.01 -6.89
C ARG A 19 -15.79 -11.47 -7.02
N SER A 20 -16.74 -11.75 -7.91
CA SER A 20 -17.18 -13.12 -8.19
C SER A 20 -16.07 -14.03 -8.73
N ASP A 21 -15.04 -13.45 -9.38
CA ASP A 21 -13.88 -14.20 -9.88
C ASP A 21 -12.82 -14.46 -8.81
N GLY A 22 -13.02 -14.00 -7.58
CA GLY A 22 -12.10 -14.16 -6.47
C GLY A 22 -11.07 -13.03 -6.33
N SER A 23 -11.00 -12.08 -7.26
CA SER A 23 -10.09 -10.95 -7.14
C SER A 23 -10.56 -9.97 -6.07
N GLU A 24 -9.59 -9.34 -5.40
CA GLU A 24 -9.85 -8.38 -4.34
C GLU A 24 -9.83 -6.94 -4.84
N TYR A 25 -10.57 -6.07 -4.16
CA TYR A 25 -10.54 -4.65 -4.45
C TYR A 25 -11.00 -3.84 -3.23
N TRP A 26 -10.73 -2.54 -3.27
CA TRP A 26 -11.14 -1.57 -2.27
C TRP A 26 -11.86 -0.41 -2.95
N TYR A 27 -12.99 0.01 -2.40
CA TYR A 27 -13.59 1.26 -2.86
C TYR A 27 -12.79 2.45 -2.34
N ALA A 28 -12.47 3.37 -3.22
CA ALA A 28 -11.66 4.55 -2.87
C ALA A 28 -12.35 5.40 -1.79
N ARG A 29 -13.67 5.52 -1.83
CA ARG A 29 -14.39 6.30 -0.82
C ARG A 29 -14.35 5.65 0.56
N GLU A 30 -14.35 4.35 0.64
CA GLU A 30 -14.15 3.62 1.91
C GLU A 30 -12.70 3.78 2.40
N LEU A 31 -11.75 3.68 1.48
CA LEU A 31 -10.33 3.87 1.81
C LEU A 31 -10.05 5.29 2.32
N ALA A 32 -10.70 6.29 1.75
CA ALA A 32 -10.56 7.67 2.20
C ALA A 32 -10.82 7.82 3.70
N SER A 33 -11.85 7.17 4.21
CA SER A 33 -12.19 7.19 5.63
C SER A 33 -11.12 6.52 6.48
N VAL A 34 -10.60 5.38 6.03
CA VAL A 34 -9.51 4.65 6.72
C VAL A 34 -8.24 5.49 6.78
N LEU A 35 -7.95 6.25 5.71
CA LEU A 35 -6.76 7.08 5.60
C LEU A 35 -6.97 8.51 6.15
N ASP A 36 -8.07 8.75 6.84
CA ASP A 36 -8.37 10.01 7.53
C ASP A 36 -8.54 11.21 6.57
N TYR A 37 -9.12 10.97 5.40
CA TYR A 37 -9.50 12.03 4.46
C TYR A 37 -10.99 12.32 4.59
N ALA A 38 -11.32 13.46 5.18
CA ALA A 38 -12.71 13.88 5.39
C ALA A 38 -13.36 14.40 4.09
N LYS A 39 -12.56 15.01 3.20
CA LYS A 39 -13.04 15.60 1.96
C LYS A 39 -12.59 14.80 0.76
N TRP A 40 -13.55 14.38 -0.05
CA TRP A 40 -13.27 13.60 -1.26
C TRP A 40 -12.32 14.33 -2.22
N GLU A 41 -12.50 15.64 -2.38
CA GLU A 41 -11.68 16.44 -3.29
C GLU A 41 -10.19 16.35 -2.94
N ASN A 42 -9.87 16.34 -1.66
CA ASN A 42 -8.49 16.20 -1.21
C ASN A 42 -7.94 14.80 -1.49
N PHE A 43 -8.76 13.78 -1.25
CA PHE A 43 -8.37 12.40 -1.53
C PHE A 43 -8.26 12.13 -3.03
N ALA A 44 -9.14 12.69 -3.83
CA ALA A 44 -9.09 12.58 -5.29
C ALA A 44 -7.77 13.09 -5.87
N LYS A 45 -7.21 14.15 -5.28
CA LYS A 45 -5.89 14.66 -5.68
C LYS A 45 -4.78 13.65 -5.40
N VAL A 46 -4.85 12.95 -4.28
CA VAL A 46 -3.89 11.89 -3.93
C VAL A 46 -4.02 10.73 -4.92
N ILE A 47 -5.24 10.32 -5.23
CA ILE A 47 -5.51 9.27 -6.22
C ILE A 47 -4.88 9.63 -7.57
N LYS A 48 -5.04 10.87 -8.02
CA LYS A 48 -4.45 11.34 -9.29
C LYS A 48 -2.94 11.27 -9.29
N ARG A 49 -2.29 11.65 -8.18
CA ARG A 49 -0.83 11.53 -8.05
C ARG A 49 -0.38 10.06 -8.10
N ALA A 50 -1.13 9.18 -7.45
CA ALA A 50 -0.85 7.75 -7.50
C ALA A 50 -1.02 7.19 -8.91
N MET A 51 -2.04 7.64 -9.64
CA MET A 51 -2.24 7.27 -11.06
C MET A 51 -1.07 7.71 -11.94
N ILE A 52 -0.56 8.92 -11.72
CA ILE A 52 0.60 9.43 -12.46
C ILE A 52 1.84 8.56 -12.17
N ALA A 53 2.08 8.21 -10.92
CA ALA A 53 3.18 7.32 -10.55
C ALA A 53 3.03 5.95 -11.18
N CYS A 54 1.82 5.40 -11.22
CA CYS A 54 1.49 4.13 -11.84
C CYS A 54 1.80 4.17 -13.35
N GLU A 55 1.30 5.18 -14.06
CA GLU A 55 1.49 5.34 -15.49
C GLU A 55 2.97 5.52 -15.85
N ASN A 56 3.66 6.41 -15.12
CA ASN A 56 5.07 6.71 -15.40
C ASN A 56 6.01 5.54 -15.07
N SER A 57 5.56 4.57 -14.27
CA SER A 57 6.33 3.36 -14.00
C SER A 57 6.00 2.20 -14.95
N GLY A 58 5.17 2.44 -15.96
CA GLY A 58 4.85 1.47 -17.00
C GLY A 58 3.70 0.52 -16.67
N HIS A 59 2.95 0.80 -15.60
CA HIS A 59 1.78 -0.01 -15.23
C HIS A 59 0.50 0.55 -15.85
N ASP A 60 -0.48 -0.33 -16.01
CA ASP A 60 -1.78 0.03 -16.58
C ASP A 60 -2.68 0.63 -15.50
N VAL A 61 -2.91 1.94 -15.58
CA VAL A 61 -3.79 2.67 -14.64
C VAL A 61 -5.20 2.10 -14.63
N SER A 62 -5.73 1.72 -15.79
CA SER A 62 -7.11 1.20 -15.87
C SER A 62 -7.27 -0.17 -15.19
N ALA A 63 -6.19 -0.94 -15.06
CA ALA A 63 -6.22 -2.22 -14.37
C ALA A 63 -6.23 -2.06 -12.84
N ASP A 64 -5.50 -1.08 -12.32
CA ASP A 64 -5.33 -0.88 -10.87
C ASP A 64 -6.28 0.17 -10.28
N PHE A 65 -6.77 1.11 -11.11
CA PHE A 65 -7.64 2.21 -10.70
C PHE A 65 -8.91 2.27 -11.55
N PRO A 66 -9.65 1.15 -11.73
CA PRO A 66 -10.87 1.22 -12.54
C PRO A 66 -11.91 2.14 -11.90
N GLU A 67 -12.36 3.09 -12.68
CA GLU A 67 -13.37 4.06 -12.26
C GLU A 67 -14.76 3.41 -12.31
N VAL A 68 -15.56 3.63 -11.29
CA VAL A 68 -16.95 3.19 -11.22
C VAL A 68 -17.83 4.36 -10.82
N ARG A 69 -19.10 4.33 -11.24
CA ARG A 69 -20.08 5.30 -10.82
C ARG A 69 -21.09 4.63 -9.89
N LYS A 70 -21.34 5.29 -8.77
CA LYS A 70 -22.33 4.88 -7.80
C LYS A 70 -23.49 5.86 -7.84
N ILE A 71 -24.71 5.33 -7.70
CA ILE A 71 -25.91 6.15 -7.59
C ILE A 71 -26.23 6.28 -6.10
N VAL A 72 -26.30 7.51 -5.62
CA VAL A 72 -26.68 7.82 -4.24
C VAL A 72 -27.91 8.71 -4.25
N GLU A 73 -28.73 8.58 -3.21
CA GLU A 73 -29.86 9.46 -3.02
C GLU A 73 -29.41 10.82 -2.49
N ALA A 74 -29.89 11.90 -3.12
CA ALA A 74 -29.60 13.28 -2.74
C ALA A 74 -30.93 14.02 -2.63
N GLY A 75 -31.61 13.90 -1.49
CA GLY A 75 -32.95 14.43 -1.28
C GLY A 75 -33.98 13.67 -2.13
N ALA A 76 -34.75 14.38 -2.96
CA ALA A 76 -35.77 13.80 -3.83
C ALA A 76 -35.20 13.28 -5.16
N ALA A 77 -33.92 13.49 -5.45
CA ALA A 77 -33.24 13.09 -6.67
C ALA A 77 -32.15 12.09 -6.41
N THR A 78 -31.76 11.33 -7.44
CA THR A 78 -30.58 10.47 -7.40
C THR A 78 -29.40 11.18 -8.06
N LYS A 79 -28.18 10.95 -7.55
CA LYS A 79 -26.96 11.53 -8.06
C LYS A 79 -25.92 10.45 -8.29
N GLY A 80 -25.27 10.49 -9.45
CA GLY A 80 -24.10 9.66 -9.72
C GLY A 80 -22.86 10.29 -9.12
N ILE A 81 -22.10 9.49 -8.40
CA ILE A 81 -20.79 9.89 -7.86
C ILE A 81 -19.70 8.96 -8.38
N VAL A 82 -18.50 9.51 -8.53
CA VAL A 82 -17.33 8.77 -8.96
C VAL A 82 -16.73 8.03 -7.76
N ASP A 83 -16.36 6.77 -7.99
CA ASP A 83 -15.58 5.97 -7.08
C ASP A 83 -14.58 5.12 -7.88
N TYR A 84 -13.74 4.37 -7.21
CA TYR A 84 -12.77 3.49 -7.85
C TYR A 84 -12.79 2.15 -7.14
N GLU A 85 -12.59 1.08 -7.91
CA GLU A 85 -12.37 -0.27 -7.37
C GLU A 85 -10.88 -0.56 -7.39
N LEU A 86 -10.17 -0.08 -6.37
CA LEU A 86 -8.73 -0.08 -6.32
C LEU A 86 -8.15 -1.47 -6.07
N SER A 87 -7.07 -1.81 -6.79
CA SER A 87 -6.26 -2.98 -6.46
C SER A 87 -5.46 -2.73 -5.16
N ARG A 88 -4.91 -3.78 -4.59
CA ARG A 88 -4.00 -3.67 -3.43
C ARG A 88 -2.80 -2.77 -3.77
N TYR A 89 -2.23 -2.95 -4.95
CA TYR A 89 -1.13 -2.12 -5.45
C TYR A 89 -1.53 -0.64 -5.52
N ALA A 90 -2.72 -0.35 -6.04
CA ALA A 90 -3.22 1.02 -6.10
C ALA A 90 -3.36 1.64 -4.71
N CYS A 91 -3.87 0.87 -3.74
CA CYS A 91 -3.99 1.33 -2.35
C CYS A 91 -2.62 1.69 -1.76
N TYR A 92 -1.61 0.87 -2.01
CA TYR A 92 -0.24 1.12 -1.53
C TYR A 92 0.35 2.38 -2.17
N LEU A 93 0.16 2.58 -3.47
CA LEU A 93 0.60 3.79 -4.16
C LEU A 93 -0.09 5.04 -3.61
N ILE A 94 -1.36 4.95 -3.29
CA ILE A 94 -2.12 6.05 -2.70
C ILE A 94 -1.51 6.46 -1.35
N VAL A 95 -1.20 5.49 -0.49
CA VAL A 95 -0.56 5.78 0.80
C VAL A 95 0.80 6.45 0.61
N GLN A 96 1.60 5.97 -0.35
CA GLN A 96 2.91 6.55 -0.65
C GLN A 96 2.82 8.00 -1.15
N ASN A 97 1.72 8.37 -1.77
CA ASN A 97 1.46 9.72 -2.28
C ASN A 97 0.59 10.56 -1.33
N GLY A 98 0.23 10.03 -0.18
CA GLY A 98 -0.62 10.70 0.80
C GLY A 98 0.11 11.76 1.61
N ASP A 99 -0.67 12.50 2.38
CA ASP A 99 -0.17 13.58 3.24
C ASP A 99 0.44 13.01 4.53
N PRO A 100 1.76 13.07 4.71
CA PRO A 100 2.42 12.49 5.90
C PRO A 100 2.10 13.22 7.21
N ARG A 101 1.44 14.37 7.16
CA ARG A 101 0.95 15.05 8.37
C ARG A 101 -0.19 14.26 9.00
N LYS A 102 -0.86 13.40 8.26
CA LYS A 102 -1.85 12.46 8.79
C LYS A 102 -1.10 11.26 9.38
N GLU A 103 -1.38 10.95 10.64
CA GLU A 103 -0.67 9.88 11.35
C GLU A 103 -0.77 8.53 10.64
N VAL A 104 -1.97 8.16 10.17
CA VAL A 104 -2.18 6.88 9.48
C VAL A 104 -1.35 6.80 8.18
N ILE A 105 -1.21 7.90 7.47
CA ILE A 105 -0.38 7.97 6.26
C ILE A 105 1.09 7.83 6.62
N ALA A 106 1.56 8.57 7.62
CA ALA A 106 2.95 8.47 8.07
C ALA A 106 3.32 7.06 8.52
N LEU A 107 2.43 6.41 9.28
CA LEU A 107 2.61 5.02 9.72
C LEU A 107 2.67 4.06 8.53
N GLY A 108 1.80 4.24 7.54
CA GLY A 108 1.80 3.43 6.32
C GLY A 108 3.07 3.59 5.52
N GLN A 109 3.53 4.81 5.32
CA GLN A 109 4.78 5.09 4.60
C GLN A 109 5.99 4.46 5.31
N THR A 110 6.05 4.57 6.63
CA THR A 110 7.10 3.94 7.44
C THR A 110 7.02 2.41 7.35
N TYR A 111 5.82 1.86 7.41
CA TYR A 111 5.60 0.42 7.26
C TYR A 111 6.16 -0.10 5.92
N PHE A 112 5.85 0.59 4.83
CA PHE A 112 6.36 0.19 3.51
C PHE A 112 7.88 0.29 3.42
N ALA A 113 8.48 1.33 4.02
CA ALA A 113 9.93 1.46 4.06
C ALA A 113 10.58 0.28 4.80
N ILE A 114 10.00 -0.10 5.95
CA ILE A 114 10.48 -1.24 6.74
C ILE A 114 10.33 -2.56 5.97
N GLN A 115 9.18 -2.79 5.34
CA GLN A 115 8.95 -4.01 4.57
C GLN A 115 9.86 -4.11 3.35
N THR A 116 10.11 -2.98 2.68
CA THR A 116 11.05 -2.93 1.55
C THR A 116 12.45 -3.29 2.02
N TYR A 117 12.90 -2.72 3.14
CA TYR A 117 14.21 -3.03 3.72
C TYR A 117 14.32 -4.52 4.08
N ARG A 118 13.29 -5.08 4.72
CA ARG A 118 13.25 -6.50 5.07
C ARG A 118 13.33 -7.39 3.84
N GLN A 119 12.64 -7.02 2.76
CA GLN A 119 12.69 -7.78 1.51
C GLN A 119 14.07 -7.72 0.89
N GLU A 120 14.70 -6.56 0.89
CA GLU A 120 16.07 -6.41 0.38
C GLU A 120 17.06 -7.25 1.17
N VAL A 121 16.93 -7.28 2.50
CA VAL A 121 17.77 -8.13 3.37
C VAL A 121 17.54 -9.60 3.05
N ALA A 122 16.29 -10.03 2.91
CA ALA A 122 15.96 -11.41 2.57
C ALA A 122 16.53 -11.81 1.21
N ASP A 123 16.44 -10.92 0.21
CA ASP A 123 16.98 -11.16 -1.13
C ASP A 123 18.50 -11.31 -1.10
N ARG A 124 19.20 -10.48 -0.34
CA ARG A 124 20.64 -10.58 -0.16
C ARG A 124 21.04 -11.87 0.53
N PHE A 125 20.29 -12.26 1.59
CA PHE A 125 20.50 -13.54 2.27
C PHE A 125 20.39 -14.71 1.28
N ASN A 126 19.39 -14.69 0.41
CA ASN A 126 19.19 -15.76 -0.58
C ASN A 126 20.27 -15.80 -1.65
N GLN A 127 21.03 -14.70 -1.83
CA GLN A 127 22.16 -14.63 -2.75
C GLN A 127 23.46 -15.15 -2.11
N LEU A 128 23.50 -15.35 -0.79
CA LEU A 128 24.68 -15.89 -0.10
C LEU A 128 24.86 -17.38 -0.38
N ASP A 129 26.10 -17.85 -0.34
CA ASP A 129 26.39 -19.30 -0.39
C ASP A 129 25.93 -20.00 0.90
N GLU A 130 25.95 -21.33 0.87
CA GLU A 130 25.45 -22.14 1.99
C GLU A 130 26.22 -21.89 3.29
N ASP A 131 27.54 -21.76 3.22
CA ASP A 131 28.36 -21.53 4.40
C ASP A 131 28.10 -20.17 5.03
N SER A 132 27.97 -19.14 4.20
CA SER A 132 27.61 -17.79 4.64
C SER A 132 26.23 -17.76 5.30
N ARG A 133 25.25 -18.49 4.73
CA ARG A 133 23.92 -18.61 5.33
C ARG A 133 23.96 -19.27 6.71
N ARG A 134 24.80 -20.28 6.89
CA ARG A 134 24.99 -20.93 8.19
C ARG A 134 25.51 -19.97 9.24
N LEU A 135 26.46 -19.10 8.86
CA LEU A 135 27.01 -18.07 9.76
C LEU A 135 25.93 -17.10 10.20
N VAL A 136 25.08 -16.63 9.29
CA VAL A 136 23.97 -15.72 9.59
C VAL A 136 22.98 -16.39 10.54
N VAL A 137 22.61 -17.64 10.29
CA VAL A 137 21.66 -18.40 11.12
C VAL A 137 22.17 -18.61 12.54
N ARG A 138 23.51 -18.70 12.73
CA ARG A 138 24.11 -18.83 14.08
C ARG A 138 23.98 -17.53 14.89
N GLY A 139 23.51 -16.44 14.31
CA GLY A 139 23.26 -15.19 15.03
C GLY A 139 24.45 -14.29 15.18
N ASP A 140 25.48 -14.43 14.37
CA ASP A 140 26.60 -13.50 14.33
C ASP A 140 26.19 -12.24 13.55
N ILE A 141 25.54 -11.31 14.24
CA ILE A 141 24.98 -10.08 13.65
C ILE A 141 26.06 -9.24 12.95
N LYS A 142 27.25 -9.17 13.53
CA LYS A 142 28.35 -8.38 12.98
C LYS A 142 28.80 -8.95 11.63
N GLN A 143 28.96 -10.26 11.55
CA GLN A 143 29.34 -10.94 10.33
C GLN A 143 28.22 -10.88 9.29
N TRP A 144 26.96 -11.00 9.74
CA TRP A 144 25.80 -10.80 8.88
C TRP A 144 25.86 -9.44 8.21
N ASN A 145 26.02 -8.36 8.97
CA ASN A 145 26.08 -7.02 8.41
C ASN A 145 27.18 -6.86 7.37
N GLN A 146 28.33 -7.47 7.63
CA GLN A 146 29.44 -7.47 6.69
C GLN A 146 29.10 -8.21 5.40
N LEU A 147 28.55 -9.43 5.52
CA LEU A 147 28.17 -10.25 4.36
C LEU A 147 27.08 -9.58 3.52
N LEU A 148 26.09 -8.95 4.15
CA LEU A 148 25.06 -8.21 3.42
C LEU A 148 25.62 -6.99 2.67
N ALA A 149 26.61 -6.32 3.26
CA ALA A 149 27.29 -5.20 2.59
C ALA A 149 28.06 -5.65 1.35
N GLU A 150 28.74 -6.80 1.43
CA GLU A 150 29.52 -7.38 0.34
C GLU A 150 28.61 -7.89 -0.78
N ALA A 151 27.39 -8.35 -0.47
CA ALA A 151 26.41 -8.86 -1.43
C ALA A 151 25.66 -7.75 -2.18
N ALA A 152 25.79 -6.51 -1.74
CA ALA A 152 25.07 -5.37 -2.31
C ALA A 152 25.61 -4.91 -3.67
#